data_44dcbb245794a5054b564da477e7cdbd
#
_entry.id   44dcbb245794a5054b564da477e7cdbd
#
_cell.length_a   1.000
_cell.length_b   1.000
_cell.length_c   1.000
_cell.angle_alpha   90.00
_cell.angle_beta   90.00
_cell.angle_gamma   90.00
#
_symmetry.space_group_name_H-M   'P 1'
#
loop_
_entity.id
_entity.type
_entity.pdbx_description
1 polymer ?
#
loop_
_entity_poly.entity_id
_entity_poly.type
_entity_poly.pdbx_seq_one_letter_code
_entity_poly.pdbx_strand_id
1 'polypeptide(L)'
;MVSEFELIKLFDNIGSKYNEQNGIVLSPGDDCAIIDLPLPIVTSIDASICDVHFPNNASAKDIGYRAVAVALSDIAAMGCQPRGFSISLSCLNQDISWYKDLADGFTNIADEFQMSLIGGDVTKGPLNINVVVYGTPYNSKFLRRNGAKKGDFICITKPVGRAKKGLEDFQNNKSESSFLEDYLRPKPQIELGKKIVNSASSCIDISDGLLSDLNHILVSSKVGAIILLDDIPITSDIDDINAGDDYDLCFTLPPQMMESKFYKIGEITEELGMKFNSNKGYDASIKGFDHFKNE
;
A
#
# COMPACT_ATOMS: atom_id res chain seq x y z
N MET A 1 -5.14 -19.66 -30.05
CA MET A 1 -4.62 -19.52 -28.67
C MET A 1 -3.48 -18.53 -28.74
N VAL A 2 -3.52 -17.53 -27.90
CA VAL A 2 -2.40 -16.57 -27.76
C VAL A 2 -1.25 -17.31 -27.07
N SER A 3 -0.03 -17.17 -27.55
CA SER A 3 1.13 -17.81 -26.94
C SER A 3 1.60 -16.98 -25.73
N GLU A 4 2.31 -17.61 -24.79
CA GLU A 4 2.93 -16.93 -23.64
C GLU A 4 3.81 -15.76 -24.09
N PHE A 5 4.62 -15.94 -25.14
CA PHE A 5 5.48 -14.87 -25.67
C PHE A 5 4.71 -13.69 -26.29
N GLU A 6 3.51 -13.93 -26.83
CA GLU A 6 2.63 -12.84 -27.30
C GLU A 6 2.04 -12.07 -26.13
N LEU A 7 1.77 -12.73 -25.00
CA LEU A 7 1.32 -12.06 -23.77
C LEU A 7 2.45 -11.24 -23.12
N ILE A 8 3.64 -11.80 -23.00
CA ILE A 8 4.81 -11.12 -22.42
C ILE A 8 5.08 -9.80 -23.16
N LYS A 9 5.00 -9.80 -24.49
CA LYS A 9 5.19 -8.58 -25.30
C LYS A 9 4.24 -7.42 -24.98
N LEU A 10 3.08 -7.70 -24.37
CA LEU A 10 2.16 -6.63 -23.94
C LEU A 10 2.73 -5.86 -22.75
N PHE A 11 3.64 -6.46 -22.00
CA PHE A 11 4.21 -5.89 -20.77
C PHE A 11 5.61 -5.31 -20.96
N ASP A 12 6.39 -5.75 -21.97
CA ASP A 12 7.82 -5.46 -22.12
C ASP A 12 8.23 -3.98 -22.03
N ASN A 13 7.35 -3.07 -22.45
CA ASN A 13 7.66 -1.65 -22.54
C ASN A 13 7.01 -0.79 -21.45
N ILE A 14 6.37 -1.41 -20.45
CA ILE A 14 5.70 -0.64 -19.38
C ILE A 14 6.75 0.15 -18.61
N GLY A 15 6.60 1.48 -18.63
CA GLY A 15 7.49 2.41 -17.94
C GLY A 15 8.91 2.48 -18.48
N SER A 16 9.24 1.88 -19.64
CA SER A 16 10.61 1.85 -20.20
C SER A 16 11.22 3.25 -20.41
N LYS A 17 10.38 4.28 -20.66
CA LYS A 17 10.80 5.68 -20.74
C LYS A 17 11.42 6.23 -19.45
N TYR A 18 11.25 5.53 -18.33
CA TYR A 18 11.80 5.90 -17.02
C TYR A 18 13.07 5.10 -16.66
N ASN A 19 13.55 4.18 -17.50
CA ASN A 19 14.66 3.30 -17.19
C ASN A 19 15.92 4.08 -16.77
N GLU A 20 16.32 5.09 -17.54
CA GLU A 20 17.51 5.90 -17.25
C GLU A 20 17.46 6.55 -15.86
N GLN A 21 16.38 7.24 -15.54
CA GLN A 21 16.24 7.92 -14.24
C GLN A 21 16.11 6.95 -13.05
N ASN A 22 15.69 5.70 -13.31
CA ASN A 22 15.53 4.66 -12.32
C ASN A 22 16.76 3.75 -12.20
N GLY A 23 17.83 4.01 -12.96
CA GLY A 23 19.04 3.20 -12.94
C GLY A 23 18.84 1.80 -13.56
N ILE A 24 17.84 1.63 -14.42
CA ILE A 24 17.60 0.36 -15.10
C ILE A 24 18.45 0.31 -16.35
N VAL A 25 19.54 -0.45 -16.27
CA VAL A 25 20.51 -0.64 -17.36
C VAL A 25 20.02 -1.69 -18.36
N LEU A 26 19.36 -2.73 -17.84
CA LEU A 26 18.75 -3.79 -18.61
C LEU A 26 17.36 -4.09 -18.05
N SER A 27 16.36 -4.11 -18.90
CA SER A 27 14.94 -4.38 -18.59
C SER A 27 14.46 -5.66 -19.30
N PRO A 28 13.18 -6.01 -19.33
CA PRO A 28 12.69 -7.26 -19.92
C PRO A 28 13.27 -7.55 -21.32
N GLY A 29 13.64 -8.80 -21.57
CA GLY A 29 14.21 -9.26 -22.86
C GLY A 29 15.50 -10.05 -22.74
N ASP A 30 16.07 -10.15 -21.53
CA ASP A 30 17.19 -11.02 -21.18
C ASP A 30 16.84 -11.85 -19.93
N ASP A 31 17.71 -12.76 -19.50
CA ASP A 31 17.47 -13.65 -18.35
C ASP A 31 17.28 -12.90 -17.03
N CYS A 32 17.90 -11.71 -16.88
CA CYS A 32 17.83 -10.88 -15.68
C CYS A 32 17.77 -9.39 -16.03
N ALA A 33 17.14 -8.60 -15.15
CA ALA A 33 17.30 -7.15 -15.18
C ALA A 33 18.61 -6.71 -14.52
N ILE A 34 19.17 -5.57 -14.96
CA ILE A 34 20.31 -4.93 -14.31
C ILE A 34 19.89 -3.56 -13.78
N ILE A 35 20.05 -3.38 -12.47
CA ILE A 35 19.78 -2.11 -11.77
C ILE A 35 21.13 -1.58 -11.24
N ASP A 36 21.50 -0.39 -11.67
CA ASP A 36 22.69 0.33 -11.20
C ASP A 36 22.28 1.63 -10.51
N LEU A 37 22.34 1.62 -9.18
CA LEU A 37 21.96 2.76 -8.34
C LEU A 37 23.00 2.98 -7.24
N PRO A 38 23.39 4.24 -6.96
CA PRO A 38 24.37 4.57 -5.93
C PRO A 38 23.80 4.52 -4.49
N LEU A 39 22.54 4.11 -4.31
CA LEU A 39 21.82 4.10 -3.05
C LEU A 39 21.36 2.67 -2.71
N PRO A 40 21.12 2.38 -1.42
CA PRO A 40 20.52 1.11 -1.03
C PRO A 40 19.16 0.90 -1.71
N ILE A 41 18.90 -0.33 -2.14
CA ILE A 41 17.60 -0.74 -2.66
C ILE A 41 16.69 -1.14 -1.49
N VAL A 42 15.48 -0.59 -1.47
CA VAL A 42 14.37 -1.03 -0.61
C VAL A 42 13.42 -1.84 -1.48
N THR A 43 13.01 -2.99 -1.01
CA THR A 43 12.12 -3.89 -1.77
C THR A 43 11.05 -4.48 -0.87
N SER A 44 9.86 -4.67 -1.42
CA SER A 44 8.76 -5.43 -0.83
C SER A 44 8.12 -6.33 -1.88
N ILE A 45 7.32 -7.30 -1.44
CA ILE A 45 6.55 -8.19 -2.28
C ILE A 45 5.14 -8.34 -1.72
N ASP A 46 4.15 -8.22 -2.59
CA ASP A 46 2.75 -8.45 -2.29
C ASP A 46 2.08 -9.40 -3.26
N ALA A 47 1.12 -10.18 -2.75
CA ALA A 47 0.27 -11.06 -3.52
C ALA A 47 -1.15 -10.49 -3.62
N SER A 48 -1.68 -10.41 -4.83
CA SER A 48 -3.06 -10.05 -5.12
C SER A 48 -3.79 -11.26 -5.72
N ILE A 49 -4.63 -11.90 -4.93
CA ILE A 49 -5.34 -13.15 -5.27
C ILE A 49 -6.81 -12.82 -5.51
N CYS A 50 -7.35 -13.32 -6.63
CA CYS A 50 -8.77 -13.19 -6.96
C CYS A 50 -9.66 -13.81 -5.89
N ASP A 51 -10.77 -13.15 -5.57
CA ASP A 51 -11.74 -13.50 -4.52
C ASP A 51 -11.18 -13.50 -3.09
N VAL A 52 -9.91 -13.08 -2.91
CA VAL A 52 -9.31 -12.83 -1.59
C VAL A 52 -9.03 -11.33 -1.43
N HIS A 53 -8.28 -10.74 -2.36
CA HIS A 53 -7.85 -9.35 -2.30
C HIS A 53 -8.63 -8.42 -3.24
N PHE A 54 -9.28 -8.99 -4.24
CA PHE A 54 -10.16 -8.27 -5.16
C PHE A 54 -11.25 -9.20 -5.72
N PRO A 55 -12.47 -8.68 -6.01
CA PRO A 55 -13.55 -9.45 -6.59
C PRO A 55 -13.25 -9.91 -8.03
N ASN A 56 -13.72 -11.09 -8.41
CA ASN A 56 -13.49 -11.66 -9.75
C ASN A 56 -14.13 -10.85 -10.89
N ASN A 57 -15.09 -10.00 -10.58
CA ASN A 57 -15.76 -9.11 -11.54
C ASN A 57 -15.14 -7.69 -11.59
N ALA A 58 -14.03 -7.45 -10.90
CA ALA A 58 -13.26 -6.20 -11.05
C ALA A 58 -12.66 -6.13 -12.47
N SER A 59 -12.53 -4.92 -13.01
CA SER A 59 -11.93 -4.74 -14.33
C SER A 59 -10.45 -5.13 -14.33
N ALA A 60 -9.96 -5.73 -15.41
CA ALA A 60 -8.54 -6.08 -15.53
C ALA A 60 -7.64 -4.87 -15.33
N LYS A 61 -8.08 -3.69 -15.78
CA LYS A 61 -7.37 -2.43 -15.61
C LYS A 61 -7.25 -2.02 -14.14
N ASP A 62 -8.32 -2.16 -13.36
CA ASP A 62 -8.30 -1.85 -11.92
C ASP A 62 -7.47 -2.88 -11.16
N ILE A 63 -7.57 -4.17 -11.53
CA ILE A 63 -6.75 -5.24 -10.95
C ILE A 63 -5.26 -4.96 -11.15
N GLY A 64 -4.85 -4.60 -12.38
CA GLY A 64 -3.45 -4.28 -12.68
C GLY A 64 -2.94 -3.07 -11.89
N TYR A 65 -3.72 -1.99 -11.84
CA TYR A 65 -3.37 -0.81 -11.06
C TYR A 65 -3.22 -1.15 -9.56
N ARG A 66 -4.28 -1.79 -8.98
CA ARG A 66 -4.34 -2.13 -7.57
C ARG A 66 -3.17 -3.02 -7.14
N ALA A 67 -2.86 -4.07 -7.89
CA ALA A 67 -1.81 -5.02 -7.54
C ALA A 67 -0.44 -4.34 -7.32
N VAL A 68 -0.12 -3.32 -8.11
CA VAL A 68 1.13 -2.56 -7.92
C VAL A 68 0.97 -1.50 -6.82
N ALA A 69 -0.22 -0.88 -6.72
CA ALA A 69 -0.49 0.18 -5.73
C ALA A 69 -0.33 -0.32 -4.29
N VAL A 70 -0.84 -1.53 -3.99
CA VAL A 70 -0.75 -2.10 -2.64
C VAL A 70 0.71 -2.35 -2.26
N ALA A 71 1.51 -2.94 -3.14
CA ALA A 71 2.94 -3.15 -2.90
C ALA A 71 3.73 -1.82 -2.75
N LEU A 72 3.32 -0.77 -3.46
CA LEU A 72 3.94 0.56 -3.34
C LEU A 72 3.65 1.25 -2.01
N SER A 73 2.62 0.85 -1.31
CA SER A 73 2.30 1.37 0.02
C SER A 73 3.46 1.14 1.00
N ASP A 74 4.14 0.00 0.92
CA ASP A 74 5.35 -0.28 1.71
C ASP A 74 6.49 0.69 1.40
N ILE A 75 6.69 1.01 0.12
CA ILE A 75 7.71 2.00 -0.29
C ILE A 75 7.37 3.38 0.27
N ALA A 76 6.09 3.75 0.28
CA ALA A 76 5.61 4.99 0.89
C ALA A 76 5.85 5.00 2.40
N ALA A 77 5.52 3.90 3.10
CA ALA A 77 5.71 3.74 4.55
C ALA A 77 7.19 3.83 4.96
N MET A 78 8.11 3.45 4.07
CA MET A 78 9.55 3.60 4.27
C MET A 78 10.08 4.99 3.91
N GLY A 79 9.24 5.90 3.39
CA GLY A 79 9.64 7.23 2.95
C GLY A 79 10.58 7.20 1.75
N CYS A 80 10.41 6.25 0.84
CA CYS A 80 11.29 5.98 -0.28
C CYS A 80 10.68 6.40 -1.61
N GLN A 81 11.54 6.58 -2.60
CA GLN A 81 11.14 6.84 -3.98
C GLN A 81 11.01 5.52 -4.73
N PRO A 82 9.87 5.24 -5.37
CA PRO A 82 9.75 4.11 -6.28
C PRO A 82 10.73 4.19 -7.45
N ARG A 83 11.21 3.02 -7.92
CA ARG A 83 12.10 2.92 -9.08
C ARG A 83 11.55 1.97 -10.13
N GLY A 84 11.03 0.85 -9.70
CA GLY A 84 10.52 -0.16 -10.61
C GLY A 84 9.78 -1.26 -9.89
N PHE A 85 9.23 -2.17 -10.67
CA PHE A 85 8.55 -3.35 -10.17
C PHE A 85 8.73 -4.55 -11.09
N SER A 86 8.57 -5.74 -10.55
CA SER A 86 8.46 -7.00 -11.30
C SER A 86 7.14 -7.67 -10.96
N ILE A 87 6.58 -8.44 -11.90
CA ILE A 87 5.33 -9.15 -11.71
C ILE A 87 5.50 -10.64 -11.95
N SER A 88 4.79 -11.48 -11.18
CA SER A 88 4.50 -12.85 -11.52
C SER A 88 3.00 -13.01 -11.64
N LEU A 89 2.52 -13.20 -12.86
CA LEU A 89 1.11 -13.33 -13.22
C LEU A 89 0.76 -14.79 -13.44
N SER A 90 -0.13 -15.34 -12.63
CA SER A 90 -0.83 -16.58 -12.89
C SER A 90 -2.26 -16.26 -13.32
N CYS A 91 -2.71 -16.77 -14.46
CA CYS A 91 -4.05 -16.52 -14.97
C CYS A 91 -4.59 -17.72 -15.73
N LEU A 92 -5.89 -18.01 -15.57
CA LEU A 92 -6.62 -18.92 -16.45
C LEU A 92 -6.85 -18.22 -17.79
N ASN A 93 -7.17 -19.03 -18.80
CA ASN A 93 -7.32 -18.60 -20.17
C ASN A 93 -8.30 -17.41 -20.32
N GLN A 94 -7.76 -16.20 -20.44
CA GLN A 94 -8.47 -14.96 -20.75
C GLN A 94 -8.29 -14.62 -22.23
N ASP A 95 -9.13 -13.77 -22.77
CA ASP A 95 -8.91 -13.24 -24.12
C ASP A 95 -7.81 -12.16 -24.12
N ILE A 96 -7.32 -11.83 -25.30
CA ILE A 96 -6.22 -10.86 -25.47
C ILE A 96 -6.62 -9.45 -25.00
N SER A 97 -7.91 -9.09 -25.05
CA SER A 97 -8.40 -7.78 -24.61
C SER A 97 -8.24 -7.63 -23.10
N TRP A 98 -8.53 -8.67 -22.32
CA TRP A 98 -8.34 -8.68 -20.88
C TRP A 98 -6.87 -8.42 -20.48
N TYR A 99 -5.92 -9.07 -21.19
CA TYR A 99 -4.48 -8.85 -20.92
C TYR A 99 -4.02 -7.44 -21.31
N LYS A 100 -4.59 -6.84 -22.37
CA LYS A 100 -4.33 -5.45 -22.74
C LYS A 100 -4.84 -4.49 -21.67
N ASP A 101 -6.05 -4.70 -21.17
CA ASP A 101 -6.62 -3.89 -20.11
C ASP A 101 -5.80 -4.02 -18.80
N LEU A 102 -5.31 -5.22 -18.49
CA LEU A 102 -4.39 -5.43 -17.35
C LEU A 102 -3.09 -4.64 -17.53
N ALA A 103 -2.48 -4.71 -18.73
CA ALA A 103 -1.27 -3.96 -19.07
C ALA A 103 -1.50 -2.43 -19.00
N ASP A 104 -2.69 -1.96 -19.39
CA ASP A 104 -3.08 -0.55 -19.22
C ASP A 104 -3.15 -0.16 -17.74
N GLY A 105 -3.60 -1.04 -16.87
CA GLY A 105 -3.58 -0.83 -15.42
C GLY A 105 -2.16 -0.66 -14.89
N PHE A 106 -1.26 -1.58 -15.23
CA PHE A 106 0.16 -1.46 -14.88
C PHE A 106 0.81 -0.20 -15.47
N THR A 107 0.47 0.16 -16.70
CA THR A 107 0.99 1.38 -17.35
C THR A 107 0.55 2.64 -16.60
N ASN A 108 -0.73 2.70 -16.19
CA ASN A 108 -1.26 3.87 -15.48
C ASN A 108 -0.49 4.13 -14.19
N ILE A 109 -0.27 3.13 -13.38
CA ILE A 109 0.45 3.31 -12.11
C ILE A 109 1.96 3.53 -12.35
N ALA A 110 2.55 2.86 -13.35
CA ALA A 110 3.94 3.10 -13.75
C ALA A 110 4.16 4.56 -14.16
N ASP A 111 3.24 5.13 -14.92
CA ASP A 111 3.30 6.54 -15.35
C ASP A 111 3.04 7.50 -14.19
N GLU A 112 2.09 7.21 -13.29
CA GLU A 112 1.78 8.06 -12.14
C GLU A 112 2.99 8.19 -11.20
N PHE A 113 3.70 7.09 -10.94
CA PHE A 113 4.85 7.07 -10.03
C PHE A 113 6.21 7.04 -10.75
N GLN A 114 6.22 7.18 -12.08
CA GLN A 114 7.42 7.23 -12.92
C GLN A 114 8.34 6.02 -12.71
N MET A 115 7.74 4.83 -12.74
CA MET A 115 8.41 3.54 -12.52
C MET A 115 8.59 2.76 -13.80
N SER A 116 9.50 1.78 -13.76
CA SER A 116 9.73 0.82 -14.83
C SER A 116 9.28 -0.59 -14.42
N LEU A 117 8.60 -1.30 -15.30
CA LEU A 117 8.53 -2.76 -15.19
C LEU A 117 9.89 -3.33 -15.61
N ILE A 118 10.55 -4.07 -14.72
CA ILE A 118 11.93 -4.52 -14.94
C ILE A 118 12.04 -6.03 -15.17
N GLY A 119 10.96 -6.77 -15.00
CA GLY A 119 10.94 -8.21 -15.25
C GLY A 119 9.62 -8.84 -14.82
N GLY A 120 9.46 -10.11 -15.12
CA GLY A 120 8.27 -10.85 -14.70
C GLY A 120 8.16 -12.21 -15.35
N ASP A 121 7.07 -12.89 -14.98
CA ASP A 121 6.71 -14.21 -15.47
C ASP A 121 5.20 -14.27 -15.70
N VAL A 122 4.77 -15.03 -16.70
CA VAL A 122 3.35 -15.27 -17.00
C VAL A 122 3.11 -16.77 -17.12
N THR A 123 2.25 -17.29 -16.26
CA THR A 123 1.96 -18.72 -16.24
C THR A 123 0.45 -19.00 -16.21
N LYS A 124 0.05 -20.22 -16.54
CA LYS A 124 -1.35 -20.65 -16.50
C LYS A 124 -1.71 -21.20 -15.12
N GLY A 125 -2.68 -20.58 -14.46
CA GLY A 125 -3.18 -21.02 -13.15
C GLY A 125 -4.34 -20.15 -12.67
N PRO A 126 -4.79 -20.30 -11.41
CA PRO A 126 -5.73 -19.37 -10.79
C PRO A 126 -5.20 -17.94 -10.85
N LEU A 127 -6.12 -16.96 -10.98
CA LEU A 127 -5.74 -15.57 -11.09
C LEU A 127 -5.06 -15.08 -9.80
N ASN A 128 -3.78 -14.79 -9.91
CA ASN A 128 -2.92 -14.29 -8.86
C ASN A 128 -1.83 -13.42 -9.49
N ILE A 129 -1.58 -12.26 -8.89
CA ILE A 129 -0.54 -11.34 -9.32
C ILE A 129 0.35 -11.09 -8.11
N ASN A 130 1.61 -11.54 -8.17
CA ASN A 130 2.61 -11.17 -7.18
C ASN A 130 3.43 -10.03 -7.75
N VAL A 131 3.59 -8.97 -6.98
CA VAL A 131 4.34 -7.78 -7.37
C VAL A 131 5.52 -7.61 -6.43
N VAL A 132 6.72 -7.52 -6.97
CA VAL A 132 7.92 -7.08 -6.26
C VAL A 132 8.17 -5.64 -6.63
N VAL A 133 8.28 -4.74 -5.64
CA VAL A 133 8.58 -3.33 -5.85
C VAL A 133 9.99 -2.99 -5.40
N TYR A 134 10.59 -2.03 -6.08
CA TYR A 134 11.93 -1.54 -5.81
C TYR A 134 11.92 -0.04 -5.63
N GLY A 135 12.57 0.44 -4.57
CA GLY A 135 12.69 1.85 -4.26
C GLY A 135 14.06 2.21 -3.71
N THR A 136 14.31 3.50 -3.56
CA THR A 136 15.52 4.04 -2.93
C THR A 136 15.16 5.15 -1.95
N PRO A 137 15.94 5.38 -0.88
CA PRO A 137 15.70 6.49 0.03
C PRO A 137 15.92 7.84 -0.68
N TYR A 138 15.15 8.87 -0.31
CA TYR A 138 15.35 10.21 -0.84
C TYR A 138 16.68 10.84 -0.38
N ASN A 139 17.02 10.78 0.88
CA ASN A 139 18.21 11.43 1.45
C ASN A 139 19.00 10.47 2.33
N SER A 140 19.19 9.22 1.90
CA SER A 140 19.81 8.15 2.69
C SER A 140 19.12 7.88 4.03
N LYS A 141 17.86 8.33 4.22
CA LYS A 141 17.05 8.11 5.39
C LYS A 141 15.86 7.21 5.06
N PHE A 142 15.45 6.44 6.05
CA PHE A 142 14.30 5.55 5.97
C PHE A 142 13.37 5.84 7.15
N LEU A 143 12.07 5.80 6.90
CA LEU A 143 11.10 5.57 7.94
C LEU A 143 11.10 4.09 8.32
N ARG A 144 10.76 3.79 9.55
CA ARG A 144 10.70 2.42 10.08
C ARG A 144 9.54 2.29 11.05
N ARG A 145 9.12 1.08 11.32
CA ARG A 145 8.14 0.77 12.39
C ARG A 145 8.71 1.06 13.78
N ASN A 146 10.02 0.90 13.98
CA ASN A 146 10.68 1.22 15.25
C ASN A 146 11.16 2.68 15.29
N GLY A 147 11.10 3.29 16.46
CA GLY A 147 11.60 4.66 16.68
C GLY A 147 10.60 5.58 17.35
N ALA A 148 9.34 5.16 17.56
CA ALA A 148 8.37 5.89 18.35
C ALA A 148 8.87 6.11 19.79
N LYS A 149 8.64 7.31 20.35
CA LYS A 149 9.11 7.72 21.68
C LYS A 149 7.95 8.24 22.50
N LYS A 150 8.02 8.05 23.83
CA LYS A 150 7.08 8.66 24.77
C LYS A 150 6.85 10.15 24.46
N GLY A 151 5.59 10.54 24.38
CA GLY A 151 5.15 11.89 24.07
C GLY A 151 5.03 12.21 22.59
N ASP A 152 5.43 11.30 21.69
CA ASP A 152 5.14 11.45 20.26
C ASP A 152 3.62 11.37 20.03
N PHE A 153 3.11 12.19 19.13
CA PHE A 153 1.73 12.10 18.65
C PHE A 153 1.62 10.97 17.62
N ILE A 154 0.51 10.24 17.68
CA ILE A 154 0.13 9.25 16.68
C ILE A 154 -0.79 9.95 15.69
N CYS A 155 -0.46 9.84 14.40
CA CYS A 155 -1.12 10.62 13.34
C CYS A 155 -1.49 9.77 12.14
N ILE A 156 -2.59 10.16 11.49
CA ILE A 156 -3.02 9.72 10.16
C ILE A 156 -3.41 10.94 9.33
N THR A 157 -3.67 10.78 8.03
CA THR A 157 -4.00 11.92 7.14
C THR A 157 -5.38 11.87 6.52
N LYS A 158 -6.04 10.71 6.56
CA LYS A 158 -7.39 10.51 5.99
C LYS A 158 -8.27 9.74 6.96
N PRO A 159 -9.60 9.80 6.78
CA PRO A 159 -10.51 8.90 7.46
C PRO A 159 -10.20 7.43 7.11
N VAL A 160 -10.27 6.54 8.10
CA VAL A 160 -10.17 5.10 7.90
C VAL A 160 -11.49 4.50 7.43
N GLY A 161 -11.44 3.30 6.84
CA GLY A 161 -12.61 2.57 6.34
C GLY A 161 -13.09 3.03 4.95
N ARG A 162 -12.32 3.85 4.23
CA ARG A 162 -12.67 4.30 2.88
C ARG A 162 -12.66 3.15 1.88
N ALA A 163 -11.67 2.28 1.93
CA ALA A 163 -11.60 1.10 1.08
C ALA A 163 -12.71 0.09 1.40
N LYS A 164 -12.99 -0.16 2.69
CA LYS A 164 -14.16 -0.97 3.12
C LYS A 164 -15.44 -0.45 2.48
N LYS A 165 -15.68 0.86 2.58
CA LYS A 165 -16.84 1.50 1.97
C LYS A 165 -16.85 1.37 0.45
N GLY A 166 -15.69 1.49 -0.19
CA GLY A 166 -15.52 1.29 -1.63
C GLY A 166 -15.87 -0.13 -2.07
N LEU A 167 -15.41 -1.14 -1.33
CA LEU A 167 -15.76 -2.55 -1.58
C LEU A 167 -17.27 -2.81 -1.43
N GLU A 168 -17.88 -2.32 -0.35
CA GLU A 168 -19.33 -2.43 -0.14
C GLU A 168 -20.12 -1.80 -1.29
N ASP A 169 -19.71 -0.62 -1.73
CA ASP A 169 -20.39 0.10 -2.81
C ASP A 169 -20.18 -0.59 -4.16
N PHE A 170 -18.98 -1.18 -4.39
CA PHE A 170 -18.71 -2.02 -5.56
C PHE A 170 -19.62 -3.25 -5.59
N GLN A 171 -19.70 -4.00 -4.49
CA GLN A 171 -20.55 -5.19 -4.36
C GLN A 171 -22.05 -4.86 -4.52
N ASN A 172 -22.46 -3.66 -4.12
CA ASN A 172 -23.83 -3.15 -4.28
C ASN A 172 -24.07 -2.45 -5.63
N ASN A 173 -23.12 -2.50 -6.58
CA ASN A 173 -23.20 -1.87 -7.91
C ASN A 173 -23.48 -0.36 -7.88
N LYS A 174 -22.95 0.36 -6.90
CA LYS A 174 -23.09 1.82 -6.79
C LYS A 174 -22.02 2.54 -7.61
N SER A 175 -22.17 2.58 -8.93
CA SER A 175 -21.19 3.12 -9.88
C SER A 175 -20.81 4.60 -9.65
N GLU A 176 -21.66 5.38 -9.00
CA GLU A 176 -21.44 6.81 -8.73
C GLU A 176 -20.75 7.07 -7.37
N SER A 177 -20.36 6.04 -6.64
CA SER A 177 -19.69 6.21 -5.35
C SER A 177 -18.27 6.75 -5.51
N SER A 178 -17.96 7.81 -4.77
CA SER A 178 -16.62 8.38 -4.69
C SER A 178 -15.61 7.47 -3.98
N PHE A 179 -16.09 6.44 -3.24
CA PHE A 179 -15.24 5.50 -2.51
C PHE A 179 -14.74 4.35 -3.39
N LEU A 180 -15.28 4.15 -4.59
CA LEU A 180 -14.84 3.07 -5.49
C LEU A 180 -13.34 3.16 -5.81
N GLU A 181 -12.84 4.37 -6.03
CA GLU A 181 -11.41 4.58 -6.31
C GLU A 181 -10.53 4.26 -5.09
N ASP A 182 -10.99 4.52 -3.87
CA ASP A 182 -10.22 4.20 -2.66
C ASP A 182 -9.97 2.69 -2.52
N TYR A 183 -10.91 1.86 -3.01
CA TYR A 183 -10.75 0.41 -3.03
C TYR A 183 -10.07 -0.11 -4.31
N LEU A 184 -10.61 0.24 -5.49
CA LEU A 184 -10.14 -0.32 -6.77
C LEU A 184 -8.78 0.21 -7.20
N ARG A 185 -8.46 1.46 -6.82
CA ARG A 185 -7.23 2.16 -7.16
C ARG A 185 -6.66 2.91 -5.97
N PRO A 186 -6.30 2.20 -4.88
CA PRO A 186 -5.72 2.86 -3.72
C PRO A 186 -4.51 3.68 -4.13
N LYS A 187 -4.36 4.86 -3.53
CA LYS A 187 -3.27 5.78 -3.87
C LYS A 187 -2.14 5.68 -2.86
N PRO A 188 -0.99 5.05 -3.21
CA PRO A 188 0.17 4.98 -2.35
C PRO A 188 0.65 6.37 -1.91
N GLN A 189 0.91 6.56 -0.63
CA GLN A 189 1.21 7.86 -0.03
C GLN A 189 2.70 8.26 -0.17
N ILE A 190 3.27 8.11 -1.37
CA ILE A 190 4.70 8.36 -1.66
C ILE A 190 5.12 9.77 -1.27
N GLU A 191 4.37 10.80 -1.68
CA GLU A 191 4.70 12.19 -1.36
C GLU A 191 4.57 12.51 0.14
N LEU A 192 3.66 11.85 0.85
CA LEU A 192 3.57 11.96 2.29
C LEU A 192 4.79 11.33 2.95
N GLY A 193 5.13 10.09 2.61
CA GLY A 193 6.32 9.39 3.13
C GLY A 193 7.59 10.21 2.93
N LYS A 194 7.80 10.74 1.72
CA LYS A 194 8.90 11.67 1.40
C LYS A 194 8.89 12.92 2.29
N LYS A 195 7.73 13.48 2.54
CA LYS A 195 7.60 14.69 3.36
C LYS A 195 7.96 14.44 4.81
N ILE A 196 7.47 13.34 5.40
CA ILE A 196 7.62 13.06 6.82
C ILE A 196 8.92 12.32 7.18
N VAL A 197 9.72 11.84 6.21
CA VAL A 197 10.94 11.06 6.45
C VAL A 197 11.96 11.75 7.37
N ASN A 198 11.95 13.06 7.46
CA ASN A 198 12.85 13.83 8.31
C ASN A 198 12.25 14.21 9.69
N SER A 199 10.95 14.04 9.87
CA SER A 199 10.20 14.51 11.04
C SER A 199 9.53 13.39 11.83
N ALA A 200 9.05 12.35 11.16
CA ALA A 200 8.40 11.22 11.82
C ALA A 200 9.43 10.35 12.55
N SER A 201 9.05 9.86 13.72
CA SER A 201 9.84 8.93 14.54
C SER A 201 9.65 7.48 14.09
N SER A 202 8.44 7.13 13.64
CA SER A 202 8.10 5.83 13.08
C SER A 202 6.97 5.96 12.06
N CYS A 203 6.82 4.94 11.20
CA CYS A 203 5.77 4.90 10.19
C CYS A 203 5.44 3.46 9.80
N ILE A 204 4.20 3.24 9.42
CA ILE A 204 3.65 2.03 8.80
C ILE A 204 2.51 2.43 7.87
N ASP A 205 2.20 1.66 6.86
CA ASP A 205 0.96 1.80 6.11
C ASP A 205 -0.20 1.08 6.81
N ILE A 206 -1.43 1.40 6.44
CA ILE A 206 -2.66 0.81 7.00
C ILE A 206 -3.18 -0.20 5.98
N SER A 207 -2.80 -1.46 6.15
CA SER A 207 -3.19 -2.58 5.30
C SER A 207 -4.15 -3.55 5.98
N ASP A 208 -3.89 -3.88 7.27
CA ASP A 208 -4.67 -4.86 8.05
C ASP A 208 -5.70 -4.20 8.98
N GLY A 209 -5.65 -2.89 9.09
CA GLY A 209 -6.48 -2.06 9.95
C GLY A 209 -5.66 -1.22 10.93
N LEU A 210 -6.11 0.01 11.18
CA LEU A 210 -5.35 1.03 11.92
C LEU A 210 -4.78 0.52 13.24
N LEU A 211 -5.57 -0.18 14.07
CA LEU A 211 -5.10 -0.62 15.39
C LEU A 211 -4.12 -1.79 15.30
N SER A 212 -4.30 -2.70 14.33
CA SER A 212 -3.39 -3.80 14.06
C SER A 212 -2.03 -3.26 13.62
N ASP A 213 -2.02 -2.36 12.65
CA ASP A 213 -0.79 -1.82 12.08
C ASP A 213 -0.07 -0.90 13.07
N LEU A 214 -0.81 -0.07 13.82
CA LEU A 214 -0.22 0.70 14.93
C LEU A 214 0.43 -0.21 15.98
N ASN A 215 -0.17 -1.37 16.27
CA ASN A 215 0.43 -2.31 17.22
C ASN A 215 1.81 -2.80 16.77
N HIS A 216 2.06 -2.94 15.48
CA HIS A 216 3.40 -3.25 14.95
C HIS A 216 4.42 -2.14 15.27
N ILE A 217 4.02 -0.87 15.19
CA ILE A 217 4.86 0.25 15.64
C ILE A 217 5.17 0.13 17.13
N LEU A 218 4.15 -0.10 17.96
CA LEU A 218 4.30 -0.16 19.42
C LEU A 218 5.23 -1.29 19.84
N VAL A 219 5.02 -2.49 19.30
CA VAL A 219 5.86 -3.66 19.57
C VAL A 219 7.30 -3.43 19.12
N SER A 220 7.50 -2.92 17.89
CA SER A 220 8.82 -2.66 17.33
C SER A 220 9.58 -1.57 18.08
N SER A 221 8.87 -0.59 18.63
CA SER A 221 9.44 0.54 19.39
C SER A 221 9.52 0.25 20.89
N LYS A 222 8.92 -0.85 21.39
CA LYS A 222 8.83 -1.22 22.81
C LYS A 222 8.18 -0.12 23.68
N VAL A 223 7.05 0.38 23.20
CA VAL A 223 6.26 1.44 23.82
C VAL A 223 4.78 1.05 23.84
N GLY A 224 3.95 1.85 24.51
CA GLY A 224 2.49 1.75 24.42
C GLY A 224 1.87 3.02 23.87
N ALA A 225 0.54 3.06 23.90
CA ALA A 225 -0.22 4.22 23.40
C ALA A 225 -1.51 4.45 24.18
N ILE A 226 -1.92 5.72 24.21
CA ILE A 226 -3.29 6.13 24.52
C ILE A 226 -3.93 6.58 23.23
N ILE A 227 -5.01 5.92 22.84
CA ILE A 227 -5.76 6.20 21.61
C ILE A 227 -7.01 7.00 21.96
N LEU A 228 -7.23 8.07 21.24
CA LEU A 228 -8.39 8.97 21.39
C LEU A 228 -9.43 8.56 20.32
N LEU A 229 -10.30 7.60 20.66
CA LEU A 229 -11.25 7.03 19.69
C LEU A 229 -12.16 8.07 19.06
N ASP A 230 -12.51 9.12 19.81
CA ASP A 230 -13.39 10.20 19.33
C ASP A 230 -12.70 11.11 18.28
N ASP A 231 -11.37 11.10 18.22
CA ASP A 231 -10.56 11.94 17.33
C ASP A 231 -10.11 11.19 16.06
N ILE A 232 -10.38 9.87 15.99
CA ILE A 232 -10.12 9.11 14.76
C ILE A 232 -11.17 9.49 13.71
N PRO A 233 -10.77 10.07 12.58
CA PRO A 233 -11.71 10.29 11.48
C PRO A 233 -12.09 8.93 10.88
N ILE A 234 -13.38 8.63 10.87
CA ILE A 234 -13.97 7.39 10.34
C ILE A 234 -14.88 7.70 9.17
N THR A 235 -15.07 6.76 8.27
CA THR A 235 -15.90 6.92 7.06
C THR A 235 -17.38 6.61 7.33
N SER A 236 -17.67 5.53 8.05
CA SER A 236 -19.04 5.05 8.29
C SER A 236 -19.34 4.88 9.79
N ASP A 237 -18.58 4.04 10.46
CA ASP A 237 -18.77 3.69 11.87
C ASP A 237 -17.44 3.35 12.57
N ILE A 238 -17.49 3.08 13.88
CA ILE A 238 -16.29 2.83 14.67
C ILE A 238 -15.56 1.53 14.26
N ASP A 239 -16.23 0.58 13.63
CA ASP A 239 -15.59 -0.64 13.15
C ASP A 239 -14.61 -0.39 11.99
N ASP A 240 -14.67 0.79 11.37
CA ASP A 240 -13.73 1.23 10.34
C ASP A 240 -12.28 1.29 10.84
N ILE A 241 -12.05 1.44 12.15
CA ILE A 241 -10.70 1.45 12.75
C ILE A 241 -9.97 0.11 12.61
N ASN A 242 -10.71 -0.97 12.39
CA ASN A 242 -10.18 -2.32 12.16
C ASN A 242 -10.33 -2.76 10.69
N ALA A 243 -10.86 -1.89 9.83
CA ALA A 243 -10.92 -2.18 8.41
C ALA A 243 -9.53 -2.04 7.77
N GLY A 244 -9.16 -3.00 6.95
CA GLY A 244 -7.94 -2.96 6.18
C GLY A 244 -8.09 -2.25 4.83
N ASP A 245 -7.08 -2.39 4.00
CA ASP A 245 -7.04 -1.94 2.60
C ASP A 245 -6.99 -0.41 2.38
N ASP A 246 -6.89 0.42 3.41
CA ASP A 246 -6.88 1.88 3.25
C ASP A 246 -5.59 2.42 2.62
N TYR A 247 -4.45 1.73 2.79
CA TYR A 247 -3.13 2.08 2.24
C TYR A 247 -2.75 3.56 2.45
N ASP A 248 -3.23 4.15 3.56
CA ASP A 248 -2.75 5.42 4.08
C ASP A 248 -1.61 5.18 5.08
N LEU A 249 -0.95 6.23 5.58
CA LEU A 249 0.13 6.09 6.55
C LEU A 249 -0.34 6.39 7.96
N CYS A 250 0.00 5.49 8.90
CA CYS A 250 0.01 5.74 10.33
C CYS A 250 1.46 6.00 10.77
N PHE A 251 1.69 7.13 11.43
CA PHE A 251 3.04 7.54 11.82
C PHE A 251 3.05 8.25 13.16
N THR A 252 4.23 8.27 13.80
CA THR A 252 4.44 9.02 15.02
C THR A 252 5.39 10.17 14.78
N LEU A 253 5.16 11.30 15.48
CA LEU A 253 6.05 12.45 15.37
C LEU A 253 6.08 13.27 16.68
N PRO A 254 7.21 13.95 16.97
CA PRO A 254 7.29 14.86 18.09
C PRO A 254 6.24 15.98 18.00
N PRO A 255 5.63 16.43 19.10
CA PRO A 255 4.54 17.42 19.09
C PRO A 255 4.84 18.70 18.30
N GLN A 256 6.10 19.18 18.35
CA GLN A 256 6.54 20.38 17.62
C GLN A 256 6.56 20.22 16.09
N MET A 257 6.45 19.00 15.57
CA MET A 257 6.40 18.68 14.14
C MET A 257 4.97 18.49 13.63
N MET A 258 3.97 18.68 14.49
CA MET A 258 2.55 18.54 14.14
C MET A 258 2.14 19.57 13.10
N GLU A 259 1.41 19.12 12.07
CA GLU A 259 0.82 19.98 11.06
C GLU A 259 -0.71 19.91 11.11
N SER A 260 -1.39 20.99 10.74
CA SER A 260 -2.86 21.08 10.79
C SER A 260 -3.59 20.09 9.88
N LYS A 261 -2.90 19.52 8.89
CA LYS A 261 -3.46 18.52 7.98
C LYS A 261 -3.37 17.09 8.52
N PHE A 262 -2.70 16.87 9.65
CA PHE A 262 -2.60 15.56 10.30
C PHE A 262 -3.66 15.45 11.38
N TYR A 263 -4.35 14.32 11.43
CA TYR A 263 -5.24 13.98 12.53
C TYR A 263 -4.41 13.35 13.65
N LYS A 264 -4.35 14.01 14.81
CA LYS A 264 -3.80 13.40 16.01
C LYS A 264 -4.85 12.45 16.58
N ILE A 265 -4.55 11.16 16.59
CA ILE A 265 -5.45 10.10 17.07
C ILE A 265 -4.99 9.49 18.40
N GLY A 266 -3.85 9.92 18.93
CA GLY A 266 -3.33 9.39 20.18
C GLY A 266 -1.95 9.91 20.51
N GLU A 267 -1.36 9.32 21.55
CA GLU A 267 -0.02 9.66 22.06
C GLU A 267 0.72 8.41 22.54
N ILE A 268 2.02 8.36 22.28
CA ILE A 268 2.90 7.27 22.69
C ILE A 268 3.22 7.37 24.18
N THR A 269 3.14 6.23 24.88
CA THR A 269 3.42 6.11 26.34
C THR A 269 4.56 5.13 26.60
N GLU A 270 5.11 5.16 27.85
CA GLU A 270 6.08 4.14 28.29
C GLU A 270 5.42 2.82 28.66
N GLU A 271 4.19 2.88 29.18
CA GLU A 271 3.46 1.68 29.60
C GLU A 271 3.01 0.91 28.34
N LEU A 272 3.41 -0.33 28.23
CA LEU A 272 3.14 -1.17 27.06
C LEU A 272 1.64 -1.41 26.86
N GLY A 273 1.28 -1.63 25.57
CA GLY A 273 -0.09 -1.89 25.15
C GLY A 273 -0.83 -0.66 24.72
N MET A 274 -2.08 -0.85 24.26
CA MET A 274 -2.99 0.23 23.88
C MET A 274 -4.03 0.44 24.96
N LYS A 275 -4.23 1.70 25.33
CA LYS A 275 -5.36 2.15 26.16
C LYS A 275 -6.27 3.01 25.28
N PHE A 276 -7.57 2.83 25.43
CA PHE A 276 -8.57 3.54 24.64
C PHE A 276 -9.32 4.53 25.50
N ASN A 277 -9.43 5.77 25.02
CA ASN A 277 -10.22 6.83 25.62
C ASN A 277 -11.34 7.24 24.65
N SER A 278 -12.57 7.29 25.16
CA SER A 278 -13.72 7.82 24.43
C SER A 278 -14.71 8.47 25.38
N ASN A 279 -15.12 9.69 25.03
CA ASN A 279 -16.24 10.38 25.68
C ASN A 279 -17.60 9.98 25.10
N LYS A 280 -17.60 9.45 23.84
CA LYS A 280 -18.80 8.97 23.15
C LYS A 280 -19.16 7.54 23.54
N GLY A 281 -18.34 6.89 24.39
CA GLY A 281 -18.58 5.52 24.83
C GLY A 281 -18.22 4.45 23.80
N TYR A 282 -17.37 4.78 22.84
CA TYR A 282 -16.81 3.78 21.92
C TYR A 282 -15.95 2.81 22.69
N ASP A 283 -16.04 1.54 22.33
CA ASP A 283 -15.15 0.48 22.76
C ASP A 283 -14.36 -0.04 21.56
N ALA A 284 -13.11 -0.42 21.77
CA ALA A 284 -12.25 -0.91 20.71
C ALA A 284 -11.39 -2.07 21.20
N SER A 285 -11.14 -2.98 20.29
CA SER A 285 -10.17 -4.06 20.49
C SER A 285 -9.28 -4.16 19.27
N ILE A 286 -8.03 -4.57 19.47
CA ILE A 286 -7.11 -4.79 18.36
C ILE A 286 -7.63 -6.00 17.57
N LYS A 287 -8.11 -5.72 16.37
CA LYS A 287 -8.48 -6.71 15.37
C LYS A 287 -7.79 -6.31 14.08
N GLY A 288 -7.33 -7.26 13.33
CA GLY A 288 -6.72 -7.05 12.02
C GLY A 288 -7.12 -8.20 11.11
N PHE A 289 -6.98 -7.99 9.83
CA PHE A 289 -7.17 -9.06 8.86
C PHE A 289 -6.11 -10.15 9.08
N ASP A 290 -6.52 -11.43 9.06
CA ASP A 290 -5.63 -12.57 9.21
C ASP A 290 -6.09 -13.65 8.23
N HIS A 291 -5.28 -13.90 7.19
CA HIS A 291 -5.59 -14.87 6.12
C HIS A 291 -5.92 -16.28 6.63
N PHE A 292 -5.51 -16.65 7.85
CA PHE A 292 -5.65 -18.00 8.39
C PHE A 292 -6.64 -18.09 9.56
N LYS A 293 -7.22 -16.99 10.00
CA LYS A 293 -8.13 -16.94 11.16
C LYS A 293 -9.53 -16.39 10.86
N ASN A 294 -9.71 -15.75 9.72
CA ASN A 294 -11.00 -15.19 9.33
C ASN A 294 -11.76 -16.22 8.48
N GLU A 295 -12.48 -17.14 9.14
CA GLU A 295 -13.61 -17.87 8.59
C GLU A 295 -14.93 -17.31 9.11
#